data_a0f93acb317fa38c9f303b64460d55fd
#
_entry.id   a0f93acb317fa38c9f303b64460d55fd
#
_cell.length_a   1.000
_cell.length_b   1.000
_cell.length_c   1.000
_cell.angle_alpha   90.00
_cell.angle_beta   90.00
_cell.angle_gamma   90.00
#
_symmetry.space_group_name_H-M   'P 1'
#
loop_
_entity.id
_entity.type
_entity.pdbx_description
1 polymer ?
#
loop_
_entity_poly.entity_id
_entity_poly.type
_entity_poly.pdbx_seq_one_letter_code
_entity_poly.pdbx_strand_id
1 'polypeptide(L)'
;LSSFWVTDILKNRLGFTGAIITDAMGMGGITKNYSDGYALVKAIQAGCNIIIQNYGLTSNIDIVEKAVLDGDIPIEQINLSALKMLELKQRVGINLNPYTSLDYMMKNIATKENKETATRIASEAITLVRDKKDLLPLSSIGKDTIYVIDIYDQEFKHTRSTVSSRIIAEKFPVRSIQIDESDSKPVLDVIIKGIPKNSQVLINAFVSPKEWKDRIFFPDNETYFVRELIKKSDRIILASMGTPYLLQDFPEVSTYLCAYKGSYLMQNALADAIIGLEDISGHLPISIPGLYEIGSGIFKEKELKIKE
;
A
#
# COMPACT_ATOMS: atom_id res chain seq x y z
N LEU A 1 -15.35 -21.02 2.64
CA LEU A 1 -15.79 -22.43 2.54
C LEU A 1 -16.85 -22.79 3.61
N SER A 2 -17.29 -21.85 4.43
CA SER A 2 -18.22 -22.07 5.53
C SER A 2 -19.60 -21.53 5.22
N SER A 3 -20.62 -22.41 5.19
CA SER A 3 -22.03 -22.03 5.04
C SER A 3 -22.48 -21.13 6.19
N PHE A 4 -21.97 -21.36 7.39
CA PHE A 4 -22.27 -20.51 8.55
C PHE A 4 -21.97 -19.03 8.29
N TRP A 5 -20.77 -18.69 7.77
CA TRP A 5 -20.43 -17.30 7.51
C TRP A 5 -21.13 -16.73 6.27
N VAL A 6 -21.21 -17.51 5.20
CA VAL A 6 -21.73 -17.03 3.91
C VAL A 6 -23.26 -17.04 3.88
N THR A 7 -23.88 -18.12 4.31
CA THR A 7 -25.34 -18.26 4.26
C THR A 7 -25.99 -17.76 5.56
N ASP A 8 -25.58 -18.28 6.72
CA ASP A 8 -26.32 -17.99 7.96
C ASP A 8 -26.08 -16.55 8.43
N ILE A 9 -24.82 -16.08 8.40
CA ILE A 9 -24.51 -14.72 8.83
C ILE A 9 -24.77 -13.71 7.72
N LEU A 10 -24.09 -13.83 6.56
CA LEU A 10 -24.13 -12.79 5.55
C LEU A 10 -25.51 -12.68 4.87
N LYS A 11 -26.08 -13.80 4.39
CA LYS A 11 -27.39 -13.78 3.70
C LYS A 11 -28.54 -13.64 4.68
N ASN A 12 -28.61 -14.53 5.68
CA ASN A 12 -29.82 -14.65 6.51
C ASN A 12 -29.84 -13.60 7.62
N ARG A 13 -28.75 -13.44 8.38
CA ARG A 13 -28.75 -12.52 9.53
C ARG A 13 -28.54 -11.06 9.12
N LEU A 14 -27.63 -10.79 8.16
CA LEU A 14 -27.33 -9.42 7.69
C LEU A 14 -28.19 -9.02 6.49
N GLY A 15 -28.97 -9.93 5.90
CA GLY A 15 -29.87 -9.62 4.79
C GLY A 15 -29.18 -9.28 3.48
N PHE A 16 -27.94 -9.74 3.26
CA PHE A 16 -27.22 -9.45 2.02
C PHE A 16 -27.82 -10.18 0.82
N THR A 17 -28.29 -9.43 -0.17
CA THR A 17 -28.97 -9.94 -1.38
C THR A 17 -28.11 -9.88 -2.66
N GLY A 18 -26.91 -9.32 -2.58
CA GLY A 18 -26.00 -9.19 -3.73
C GLY A 18 -25.36 -10.53 -4.16
N ALA A 19 -24.56 -10.48 -5.21
CA ALA A 19 -23.72 -11.62 -5.59
C ALA A 19 -22.53 -11.75 -4.62
N ILE A 20 -22.23 -12.98 -4.26
CA ILE A 20 -21.11 -13.32 -3.38
C ILE A 20 -20.03 -13.96 -4.22
N ILE A 21 -18.84 -13.34 -4.21
CA ILE A 21 -17.67 -13.78 -4.93
C ILE A 21 -16.61 -14.27 -3.93
N THR A 22 -15.91 -15.34 -4.26
CA THR A 22 -14.76 -15.77 -3.46
C THR A 22 -13.56 -14.86 -3.72
N ASP A 23 -12.59 -14.88 -2.84
CA ASP A 23 -11.22 -14.52 -3.21
C ASP A 23 -10.59 -15.65 -4.05
N ALA A 24 -9.35 -15.47 -4.52
CA ALA A 24 -8.66 -16.44 -5.37
C ALA A 24 -8.50 -17.80 -4.66
N MET A 25 -9.08 -18.85 -5.24
CA MET A 25 -9.07 -20.19 -4.65
C MET A 25 -7.69 -20.84 -4.66
N GLY A 26 -6.74 -20.30 -5.45
CA GLY A 26 -5.33 -20.72 -5.46
C GLY A 26 -4.48 -20.22 -4.28
N MET A 27 -5.06 -19.45 -3.34
CA MET A 27 -4.31 -18.95 -2.18
C MET A 27 -3.92 -20.06 -1.21
N GLY A 28 -2.71 -19.95 -0.62
CA GLY A 28 -2.13 -20.98 0.24
C GLY A 28 -2.94 -21.30 1.51
N GLY A 29 -3.78 -20.38 1.98
CA GLY A 29 -4.74 -20.68 3.05
C GLY A 29 -5.78 -21.75 2.66
N ILE A 30 -6.06 -21.90 1.36
CA ILE A 30 -6.92 -22.94 0.81
C ILE A 30 -6.10 -24.15 0.38
N THR A 31 -5.12 -23.96 -0.51
CA THR A 31 -4.41 -25.06 -1.19
C THR A 31 -3.55 -25.94 -0.27
N LYS A 32 -3.11 -25.40 0.88
CA LYS A 32 -2.41 -26.17 1.91
C LYS A 32 -3.31 -27.15 2.68
N ASN A 33 -4.61 -26.90 2.72
CA ASN A 33 -5.55 -27.65 3.56
C ASN A 33 -6.59 -28.43 2.78
N TYR A 34 -6.85 -28.06 1.53
CA TYR A 34 -7.92 -28.60 0.70
C TYR A 34 -7.43 -28.85 -0.71
N SER A 35 -7.92 -29.92 -1.36
CA SER A 35 -7.76 -30.07 -2.80
C SER A 35 -8.61 -29.04 -3.55
N ASP A 36 -8.17 -28.63 -4.74
CA ASP A 36 -8.85 -27.61 -5.54
C ASP A 36 -10.33 -27.97 -5.80
N GLY A 37 -10.60 -29.21 -6.18
CA GLY A 37 -11.98 -29.67 -6.44
C GLY A 37 -12.84 -29.63 -5.21
N TYR A 38 -12.34 -30.07 -4.04
CA TYR A 38 -13.07 -30.02 -2.80
C TYR A 38 -13.38 -28.58 -2.38
N ALA A 39 -12.41 -27.70 -2.44
CA ALA A 39 -12.57 -26.30 -2.08
C ALA A 39 -13.59 -25.58 -2.98
N LEU A 40 -13.57 -25.88 -4.28
CA LEU A 40 -14.52 -25.35 -5.26
C LEU A 40 -15.96 -25.73 -4.93
N VAL A 41 -16.22 -27.03 -4.74
CA VAL A 41 -17.56 -27.54 -4.37
C VAL A 41 -18.03 -26.93 -3.06
N LYS A 42 -17.16 -26.86 -2.04
CA LYS A 42 -17.47 -26.26 -0.73
C LYS A 42 -17.79 -24.78 -0.80
N ALA A 43 -17.11 -24.01 -1.65
CA ALA A 43 -17.41 -22.59 -1.85
C ALA A 43 -18.82 -22.38 -2.42
N ILE A 44 -19.19 -23.20 -3.42
CA ILE A 44 -20.53 -23.19 -4.02
C ILE A 44 -21.56 -23.60 -2.97
N GLN A 45 -21.36 -24.73 -2.28
CA GLN A 45 -22.25 -25.21 -1.22
C GLN A 45 -22.43 -24.16 -0.09
N ALA A 46 -21.38 -23.40 0.22
CA ALA A 46 -21.47 -22.33 1.21
C ALA A 46 -22.33 -21.14 0.74
N GLY A 47 -22.66 -21.06 -0.55
CA GLY A 47 -23.54 -20.04 -1.10
C GLY A 47 -22.85 -18.95 -1.92
N CYS A 48 -21.59 -19.13 -2.32
CA CYS A 48 -20.92 -18.24 -3.27
C CYS A 48 -21.53 -18.41 -4.67
N ASN A 49 -21.67 -17.29 -5.38
CA ASN A 49 -22.25 -17.26 -6.73
C ASN A 49 -21.16 -17.21 -7.81
N ILE A 50 -19.99 -16.66 -7.49
CA ILE A 50 -18.86 -16.47 -8.39
C ILE A 50 -17.62 -17.02 -7.72
N ILE A 51 -16.82 -17.78 -8.46
CA ILE A 51 -15.56 -18.34 -7.98
C ILE A 51 -14.41 -17.73 -8.76
N ILE A 52 -13.44 -17.13 -8.06
CA ILE A 52 -12.20 -16.67 -8.69
C ILE A 52 -11.21 -17.83 -8.70
N GLN A 53 -10.87 -18.27 -9.91
CA GLN A 53 -9.93 -19.38 -10.14
C GLN A 53 -8.87 -18.97 -11.16
N ASN A 54 -7.60 -19.21 -10.84
CA ASN A 54 -6.49 -18.72 -11.65
C ASN A 54 -6.09 -19.69 -12.78
N TYR A 55 -6.49 -20.95 -12.71
CA TYR A 55 -6.10 -22.00 -13.66
C TYR A 55 -7.13 -23.14 -13.71
N GLY A 56 -7.01 -24.00 -14.73
CA GLY A 56 -7.82 -25.22 -14.83
C GLY A 56 -9.31 -24.99 -15.07
N LEU A 57 -9.70 -23.96 -15.83
CA LEU A 57 -11.11 -23.58 -16.00
C LEU A 57 -11.98 -24.75 -16.46
N THR A 58 -11.57 -25.49 -17.49
CA THR A 58 -12.36 -26.63 -18.02
C THR A 58 -12.52 -27.71 -16.98
N SER A 59 -11.42 -28.15 -16.34
CA SER A 59 -11.49 -29.19 -15.29
C SER A 59 -12.31 -28.76 -14.07
N ASN A 60 -12.35 -27.48 -13.75
CA ASN A 60 -13.17 -26.94 -12.66
C ASN A 60 -14.66 -26.98 -13.01
N ILE A 61 -15.04 -26.74 -14.27
CA ILE A 61 -16.41 -26.90 -14.75
C ILE A 61 -16.83 -28.37 -14.65
N ASP A 62 -15.98 -29.30 -15.11
CA ASP A 62 -16.25 -30.74 -15.03
C ASP A 62 -16.45 -31.22 -13.59
N ILE A 63 -15.66 -30.69 -12.64
CA ILE A 63 -15.80 -30.99 -11.21
C ILE A 63 -17.16 -30.51 -10.66
N VAL A 64 -17.58 -29.28 -11.03
CA VAL A 64 -18.86 -28.74 -10.57
C VAL A 64 -20.03 -29.51 -11.23
N GLU A 65 -19.94 -29.80 -12.53
CA GLU A 65 -20.95 -30.62 -13.25
C GLU A 65 -21.11 -31.98 -12.56
N LYS A 66 -19.99 -32.67 -12.28
CA LYS A 66 -20.02 -33.94 -11.56
C LYS A 66 -20.67 -33.80 -10.20
N ALA A 67 -20.34 -32.78 -9.43
CA ALA A 67 -20.94 -32.56 -8.10
C ALA A 67 -22.45 -32.28 -8.17
N VAL A 68 -22.93 -31.68 -9.25
CA VAL A 68 -24.38 -31.53 -9.50
C VAL A 68 -25.02 -32.88 -9.85
N LEU A 69 -24.39 -33.66 -10.74
CA LEU A 69 -24.91 -34.99 -11.15
C LEU A 69 -24.91 -35.97 -9.96
N ASP A 70 -23.93 -35.91 -9.08
CA ASP A 70 -23.84 -36.74 -7.88
C ASP A 70 -24.80 -36.24 -6.76
N GLY A 71 -25.44 -35.08 -6.91
CA GLY A 71 -26.36 -34.49 -5.93
C GLY A 71 -25.70 -33.71 -4.78
N ASP A 72 -24.39 -33.51 -4.82
CA ASP A 72 -23.64 -32.72 -3.84
C ASP A 72 -23.96 -31.22 -3.91
N ILE A 73 -24.33 -30.72 -5.10
CA ILE A 73 -24.80 -29.35 -5.33
C ILE A 73 -26.19 -29.43 -5.98
N PRO A 74 -27.23 -28.83 -5.37
CA PRO A 74 -28.53 -28.73 -5.98
C PRO A 74 -28.48 -27.92 -7.27
N ILE A 75 -29.09 -28.40 -8.36
CA ILE A 75 -29.13 -27.68 -9.66
C ILE A 75 -29.79 -26.30 -9.50
N GLU A 76 -30.74 -26.16 -8.60
CA GLU A 76 -31.42 -24.90 -8.28
C GLU A 76 -30.44 -23.85 -7.80
N GLN A 77 -29.39 -24.24 -7.04
CA GLN A 77 -28.36 -23.32 -6.59
C GLN A 77 -27.51 -22.78 -7.73
N ILE A 78 -27.21 -23.61 -8.71
CA ILE A 78 -26.51 -23.18 -9.94
C ILE A 78 -27.40 -22.22 -10.73
N ASN A 79 -28.68 -22.56 -10.92
CA ASN A 79 -29.66 -21.74 -11.66
C ASN A 79 -29.84 -20.36 -10.96
N LEU A 80 -29.93 -20.30 -9.64
CA LEU A 80 -30.03 -19.04 -8.89
C LEU A 80 -28.76 -18.19 -9.03
N SER A 81 -27.60 -18.82 -9.03
CA SER A 81 -26.32 -18.10 -9.24
C SER A 81 -26.22 -17.56 -10.67
N ALA A 82 -26.61 -18.35 -11.68
CA ALA A 82 -26.66 -17.93 -13.07
C ALA A 82 -27.65 -16.76 -13.28
N LEU A 83 -28.84 -16.86 -12.70
CA LEU A 83 -29.84 -15.79 -12.76
C LEU A 83 -29.30 -14.50 -12.15
N LYS A 84 -28.66 -14.58 -10.99
CA LYS A 84 -28.02 -13.42 -10.34
C LYS A 84 -26.95 -12.75 -11.21
N MET A 85 -26.16 -13.55 -11.93
CA MET A 85 -25.18 -13.01 -12.88
C MET A 85 -25.85 -12.31 -14.08
N LEU A 86 -26.96 -12.84 -14.57
CA LEU A 86 -27.73 -12.22 -15.66
C LEU A 86 -28.37 -10.91 -15.20
N GLU A 87 -28.94 -10.87 -14.00
CA GLU A 87 -29.48 -9.66 -13.37
C GLU A 87 -28.40 -8.56 -13.22
N LEU A 88 -27.20 -8.94 -12.77
CA LEU A 88 -26.07 -8.00 -12.65
C LEU A 88 -25.65 -7.45 -14.01
N LYS A 89 -25.55 -8.31 -15.04
CA LYS A 89 -25.24 -7.89 -16.42
C LYS A 89 -26.30 -6.95 -16.97
N GLN A 90 -27.57 -7.22 -16.72
CA GLN A 90 -28.68 -6.35 -17.11
C GLN A 90 -28.62 -5.01 -16.38
N ARG A 91 -28.37 -5.02 -15.08
CA ARG A 91 -28.27 -3.81 -14.25
C ARG A 91 -27.19 -2.84 -14.71
N VAL A 92 -26.03 -3.35 -15.15
CA VAL A 92 -24.95 -2.52 -15.70
C VAL A 92 -25.08 -2.25 -17.20
N GLY A 93 -26.13 -2.80 -17.85
CA GLY A 93 -26.45 -2.54 -19.26
C GLY A 93 -25.53 -3.25 -20.27
N ILE A 94 -24.66 -4.17 -19.83
CA ILE A 94 -23.69 -4.84 -20.70
C ILE A 94 -24.35 -5.74 -21.77
N ASN A 95 -25.58 -6.17 -21.51
CA ASN A 95 -26.41 -6.90 -22.47
C ASN A 95 -26.91 -6.05 -23.64
N LEU A 96 -26.99 -4.72 -23.44
CA LEU A 96 -27.44 -3.76 -24.47
C LEU A 96 -26.25 -3.12 -25.17
N ASN A 97 -25.21 -2.77 -24.42
CA ASN A 97 -23.99 -2.18 -24.97
C ASN A 97 -22.76 -2.70 -24.22
N PRO A 98 -22.07 -3.74 -24.75
CA PRO A 98 -20.87 -4.28 -24.10
C PRO A 98 -19.61 -3.43 -24.30
N TYR A 99 -19.69 -2.36 -25.09
CA TYR A 99 -18.55 -1.51 -25.42
C TYR A 99 -18.62 -0.16 -24.70
N THR A 100 -17.49 0.28 -24.21
CA THR A 100 -17.34 1.63 -23.65
C THR A 100 -16.79 2.58 -24.72
N SER A 101 -17.44 3.72 -24.89
CA SER A 101 -16.94 4.77 -25.78
C SER A 101 -15.66 5.38 -25.23
N LEU A 102 -14.63 5.54 -26.09
CA LEU A 102 -13.37 6.19 -25.73
C LEU A 102 -13.62 7.63 -25.27
N ASP A 103 -14.51 8.36 -25.95
CA ASP A 103 -14.87 9.73 -25.57
C ASP A 103 -15.51 9.79 -24.19
N TYR A 104 -16.37 8.84 -23.85
CA TYR A 104 -16.94 8.73 -22.52
C TYR A 104 -15.88 8.46 -21.45
N MET A 105 -14.96 7.51 -21.73
CA MET A 105 -13.84 7.24 -20.83
C MET A 105 -12.98 8.46 -20.58
N MET A 106 -12.57 9.16 -21.64
CA MET A 106 -11.71 10.36 -21.54
C MET A 106 -12.37 11.49 -20.77
N LYS A 107 -13.70 11.60 -20.80
CA LYS A 107 -14.45 12.61 -20.05
C LYS A 107 -14.67 12.26 -18.58
N ASN A 108 -14.71 10.97 -18.24
CA ASN A 108 -15.16 10.52 -16.92
C ASN A 108 -14.05 9.88 -16.07
N ILE A 109 -12.90 9.50 -16.67
CA ILE A 109 -11.77 8.94 -15.94
C ILE A 109 -10.73 10.03 -15.69
N ALA A 110 -10.22 10.08 -14.47
CA ALA A 110 -9.19 11.03 -14.04
C ALA A 110 -9.56 12.50 -14.33
N THR A 111 -10.80 12.87 -14.06
CA THR A 111 -11.29 14.26 -14.17
C THR A 111 -10.46 15.18 -13.29
N LYS A 112 -10.55 16.49 -13.55
CA LYS A 112 -9.87 17.49 -12.71
C LYS A 112 -10.27 17.34 -11.24
N GLU A 113 -11.57 17.21 -10.95
CA GLU A 113 -12.09 17.03 -9.60
C GLU A 113 -11.55 15.76 -8.92
N ASN A 114 -11.50 14.63 -9.64
CA ASN A 114 -10.94 13.38 -9.11
C ASN A 114 -9.45 13.53 -8.78
N LYS A 115 -8.69 14.23 -9.63
CA LYS A 115 -7.26 14.50 -9.38
C LYS A 115 -7.05 15.41 -8.17
N GLU A 116 -7.83 16.48 -8.06
CA GLU A 116 -7.80 17.40 -6.91
C GLU A 116 -8.15 16.66 -5.60
N THR A 117 -9.20 15.85 -5.63
CA THR A 117 -9.57 14.99 -4.48
C THR A 117 -8.46 14.03 -4.10
N ALA A 118 -7.83 13.34 -5.07
CA ALA A 118 -6.73 12.43 -4.82
C ALA A 118 -5.50 13.15 -4.25
N THR A 119 -5.19 14.35 -4.75
CA THR A 119 -4.08 15.18 -4.24
C THR A 119 -4.35 15.62 -2.80
N ARG A 120 -5.56 16.10 -2.51
CA ARG A 120 -5.97 16.51 -1.16
C ARG A 120 -5.87 15.33 -0.18
N ILE A 121 -6.38 14.15 -0.55
CA ILE A 121 -6.27 12.94 0.28
C ILE A 121 -4.80 12.61 0.56
N ALA A 122 -3.93 12.70 -0.45
CA ALA A 122 -2.51 12.43 -0.28
C ALA A 122 -1.85 13.43 0.70
N SER A 123 -2.16 14.72 0.59
CA SER A 123 -1.64 15.77 1.46
C SER A 123 -2.09 15.57 2.91
N GLU A 124 -3.41 15.41 3.13
CA GLU A 124 -4.01 15.22 4.46
C GLU A 124 -3.59 13.90 5.14
N ALA A 125 -3.16 12.89 4.37
CA ALA A 125 -2.74 11.60 4.90
C ALA A 125 -1.32 11.61 5.49
N ILE A 126 -0.44 12.55 5.10
CA ILE A 126 0.93 12.58 5.62
C ILE A 126 0.92 12.74 7.14
N THR A 127 1.50 11.77 7.83
CA THR A 127 1.44 11.69 9.29
C THR A 127 2.84 11.82 9.88
N LEU A 128 3.07 12.86 10.66
CA LEU A 128 4.28 12.99 11.48
C LEU A 128 4.05 12.29 12.82
N VAL A 129 4.63 11.12 12.98
CA VAL A 129 4.47 10.31 14.21
C VAL A 129 5.43 10.75 15.30
N ARG A 130 6.62 11.19 14.90
CA ARG A 130 7.69 11.58 15.82
C ARG A 130 8.57 12.67 15.21
N ASP A 131 8.93 13.68 16.02
CA ASP A 131 9.93 14.69 15.67
C ASP A 131 10.63 15.23 16.92
N LYS A 132 11.45 14.39 17.57
CA LYS A 132 12.13 14.71 18.85
C LYS A 132 13.20 15.80 18.71
N LYS A 133 13.68 16.04 17.50
CA LYS A 133 14.76 16.99 17.20
C LYS A 133 14.27 18.24 16.48
N ASP A 134 12.97 18.35 16.27
CA ASP A 134 12.35 19.45 15.53
C ASP A 134 13.01 19.67 14.16
N LEU A 135 13.15 18.57 13.39
CA LEU A 135 13.82 18.59 12.10
C LEU A 135 12.91 19.07 10.95
N LEU A 136 11.61 19.17 11.18
CA LEU A 136 10.63 19.56 10.18
C LEU A 136 9.93 20.87 10.53
N PRO A 137 9.61 21.72 9.53
CA PRO A 137 9.97 21.53 8.12
C PRO A 137 11.47 21.74 7.87
N LEU A 138 11.99 21.20 6.77
CA LEU A 138 13.37 21.41 6.36
C LEU A 138 13.58 22.90 6.04
N SER A 139 14.41 23.55 6.81
CA SER A 139 14.76 24.96 6.57
C SER A 139 15.61 25.10 5.31
N SER A 140 15.20 25.98 4.39
CA SER A 140 15.98 26.38 3.23
C SER A 140 17.19 27.26 3.60
N ILE A 141 17.27 27.71 4.85
CA ILE A 141 18.31 28.66 5.33
C ILE A 141 19.65 27.96 5.56
N GLY A 142 19.68 26.63 5.68
CA GLY A 142 20.92 25.86 5.77
C GLY A 142 21.45 25.53 4.38
N LYS A 143 22.68 25.94 4.08
CA LYS A 143 23.41 25.54 2.84
C LYS A 143 23.83 24.06 2.83
N ASP A 144 23.37 23.28 3.80
CA ASP A 144 23.75 21.88 3.97
C ASP A 144 23.08 21.00 2.92
N THR A 145 23.87 20.12 2.32
CA THR A 145 23.35 19.11 1.41
C THR A 145 22.45 18.12 2.12
N ILE A 146 21.24 17.92 1.62
CA ILE A 146 20.30 16.89 2.07
C ILE A 146 20.60 15.61 1.31
N TYR A 147 20.93 14.53 2.03
CA TYR A 147 21.08 13.21 1.47
C TYR A 147 19.70 12.54 1.45
N VAL A 148 19.12 12.41 0.27
CA VAL A 148 17.84 11.70 0.07
C VAL A 148 18.13 10.29 -0.39
N ILE A 149 17.78 9.32 0.43
CA ILE A 149 18.07 7.91 0.22
C ILE A 149 16.75 7.16 0.03
N ASP A 150 16.56 6.63 -1.16
CA ASP A 150 15.40 5.81 -1.48
C ASP A 150 15.77 4.34 -1.35
N ILE A 151 15.11 3.62 -0.44
CA ILE A 151 15.32 2.20 -0.20
C ILE A 151 14.13 1.43 -0.76
N TYR A 152 14.37 0.53 -1.71
CA TYR A 152 13.34 -0.22 -2.40
C TYR A 152 13.36 -1.69 -2.04
N ASP A 153 12.18 -2.24 -1.74
CA ASP A 153 12.00 -3.69 -1.80
C ASP A 153 11.76 -4.14 -3.25
N GLN A 154 11.69 -5.47 -3.48
CA GLN A 154 11.55 -6.02 -4.83
C GLN A 154 10.29 -5.56 -5.58
N GLU A 155 9.22 -5.23 -4.87
CA GLU A 155 7.98 -4.77 -5.51
C GLU A 155 8.11 -3.36 -6.04
N PHE A 156 8.92 -2.53 -5.39
CA PHE A 156 9.14 -1.15 -5.77
C PHE A 156 10.38 -0.92 -6.64
N LYS A 157 11.16 -1.95 -6.98
CA LYS A 157 12.42 -1.80 -7.76
C LYS A 157 12.28 -1.06 -9.10
N HIS A 158 11.07 -1.00 -9.65
CA HIS A 158 10.76 -0.24 -10.87
C HIS A 158 10.10 1.11 -10.57
N THR A 159 9.87 1.44 -9.32
CA THR A 159 9.32 2.73 -8.90
C THR A 159 10.44 3.77 -8.99
N ARG A 160 10.14 4.90 -9.60
CA ARG A 160 11.05 6.06 -9.56
C ARG A 160 10.58 7.00 -8.47
N SER A 161 11.47 7.30 -7.53
CA SER A 161 11.17 8.32 -6.52
C SER A 161 11.16 9.71 -7.16
N THR A 162 10.15 10.48 -6.81
CA THR A 162 10.01 11.89 -7.19
C THR A 162 10.32 12.82 -6.01
N VAL A 163 10.55 12.29 -4.82
CA VAL A 163 10.81 13.08 -3.61
C VAL A 163 12.01 13.98 -3.78
N SER A 164 13.17 13.44 -4.22
CA SER A 164 14.36 14.22 -4.49
C SER A 164 14.11 15.32 -5.52
N SER A 165 13.46 14.99 -6.64
CA SER A 165 13.17 15.95 -7.72
C SER A 165 12.27 17.08 -7.23
N ARG A 166 11.28 16.78 -6.39
CA ARG A 166 10.37 17.78 -5.82
C ARG A 166 11.10 18.72 -4.86
N ILE A 167 11.98 18.20 -4.02
CA ILE A 167 12.80 18.98 -3.07
C ILE A 167 13.80 19.88 -3.86
N ILE A 168 14.44 19.34 -4.92
CA ILE A 168 15.34 20.10 -5.79
C ILE A 168 14.63 21.26 -6.49
N ALA A 169 13.37 21.05 -6.94
CA ALA A 169 12.59 22.09 -7.59
C ALA A 169 12.38 23.32 -6.71
N GLU A 170 12.44 23.18 -5.40
CA GLU A 170 12.39 24.24 -4.41
C GLU A 170 13.79 24.75 -3.99
N LYS A 171 14.80 24.45 -4.81
CA LYS A 171 16.20 24.95 -4.67
C LYS A 171 16.96 24.43 -3.45
N PHE A 172 16.52 23.34 -2.82
CA PHE A 172 17.31 22.68 -1.78
C PHE A 172 18.50 21.94 -2.42
N PRO A 173 19.70 21.98 -1.82
CA PRO A 173 20.82 21.18 -2.27
C PRO A 173 20.60 19.70 -1.89
N VAL A 174 20.35 18.83 -2.88
CA VAL A 174 20.06 17.42 -2.67
C VAL A 174 21.13 16.53 -3.30
N ARG A 175 21.51 15.47 -2.59
CA ARG A 175 22.25 14.33 -3.13
C ARG A 175 21.37 13.09 -3.01
N SER A 176 20.89 12.60 -4.15
CA SER A 176 20.01 11.42 -4.21
C SER A 176 20.83 10.14 -4.30
N ILE A 177 20.42 9.13 -3.54
CA ILE A 177 21.02 7.79 -3.49
C ILE A 177 19.87 6.80 -3.54
N GLN A 178 20.02 5.74 -4.33
CA GLN A 178 19.06 4.65 -4.39
C GLN A 178 19.75 3.36 -3.98
N ILE A 179 19.10 2.56 -3.17
CA ILE A 179 19.56 1.22 -2.78
C ILE A 179 18.40 0.22 -2.83
N ASP A 180 18.74 -1.03 -3.09
CA ASP A 180 17.79 -2.14 -3.10
C ASP A 180 18.42 -3.44 -2.56
N GLU A 181 17.64 -4.51 -2.53
CA GLU A 181 18.04 -5.83 -2.01
C GLU A 181 19.28 -6.44 -2.72
N SER A 182 19.68 -5.92 -3.89
CA SER A 182 20.86 -6.41 -4.62
C SER A 182 22.17 -5.79 -4.13
N ASP A 183 22.08 -4.69 -3.35
CA ASP A 183 23.26 -4.00 -2.85
C ASP A 183 23.93 -4.80 -1.73
N SER A 184 25.19 -5.18 -1.98
CA SER A 184 25.96 -5.92 -1.00
C SER A 184 26.44 -4.99 0.13
N LYS A 185 26.68 -5.59 1.31
CA LYS A 185 27.18 -4.84 2.47
C LYS A 185 28.43 -4.00 2.19
N PRO A 186 29.46 -4.46 1.43
CA PRO A 186 30.58 -3.60 1.07
C PRO A 186 30.20 -2.34 0.28
N VAL A 187 29.19 -2.43 -0.61
CA VAL A 187 28.68 -1.28 -1.36
C VAL A 187 28.01 -0.30 -0.40
N LEU A 188 27.16 -0.79 0.49
CA LEU A 188 26.50 0.01 1.51
C LEU A 188 27.50 0.70 2.44
N ASP A 189 28.59 0.03 2.83
CA ASP A 189 29.66 0.61 3.65
C ASP A 189 30.36 1.78 2.94
N VAL A 190 30.57 1.69 1.62
CA VAL A 190 31.12 2.80 0.83
C VAL A 190 30.16 3.99 0.82
N ILE A 191 28.87 3.74 0.63
CA ILE A 191 27.85 4.78 0.67
C ILE A 191 27.81 5.45 2.05
N ILE A 192 27.78 4.67 3.14
CA ILE A 192 27.79 5.18 4.51
C ILE A 192 29.02 6.06 4.75
N LYS A 193 30.21 5.62 4.32
CA LYS A 193 31.45 6.40 4.47
C LYS A 193 31.39 7.74 3.72
N GLY A 194 30.75 7.75 2.54
CA GLY A 194 30.61 8.94 1.69
C GLY A 194 29.63 9.99 2.23
N ILE A 195 28.77 9.68 3.18
CA ILE A 195 27.87 10.63 3.84
C ILE A 195 28.63 11.25 5.05
N PRO A 196 28.81 12.58 5.11
CA PRO A 196 29.50 13.21 6.25
C PRO A 196 28.75 13.00 7.57
N LYS A 197 29.50 13.06 8.69
CA LYS A 197 28.91 12.97 10.03
C LYS A 197 27.92 14.12 10.27
N ASN A 198 26.81 13.84 10.93
CA ASN A 198 25.75 14.81 11.25
C ASN A 198 25.10 15.48 10.00
N SER A 199 25.19 14.83 8.84
CA SER A 199 24.44 15.27 7.65
C SER A 199 22.92 15.20 7.89
N GLN A 200 22.18 16.09 7.20
CA GLN A 200 20.73 15.94 7.08
C GLN A 200 20.43 14.80 6.12
N VAL A 201 19.75 13.78 6.60
CA VAL A 201 19.42 12.59 5.80
C VAL A 201 17.92 12.35 5.83
N LEU A 202 17.32 12.23 4.66
CA LEU A 202 15.94 11.76 4.45
C LEU A 202 16.01 10.35 3.87
N ILE A 203 15.47 9.38 4.58
CA ILE A 203 15.35 8.00 4.11
C ILE A 203 13.89 7.75 3.75
N ASN A 204 13.62 7.48 2.47
CA ASN A 204 12.32 7.05 1.98
C ASN A 204 12.31 5.53 1.87
N ALA A 205 11.53 4.88 2.72
CA ALA A 205 11.45 3.44 2.83
C ALA A 205 10.26 2.92 2.02
N PHE A 206 10.50 2.41 0.81
CA PHE A 206 9.51 1.77 -0.04
C PHE A 206 9.39 0.29 0.32
N VAL A 207 8.64 0.00 1.38
CA VAL A 207 8.44 -1.35 1.92
C VAL A 207 6.96 -1.68 1.94
N SER A 208 6.57 -2.68 1.15
CA SER A 208 5.20 -3.20 1.13
C SER A 208 4.98 -4.37 2.07
N PRO A 209 3.76 -4.50 2.62
CA PRO A 209 3.32 -5.78 3.17
C PRO A 209 3.40 -6.84 2.06
N LYS A 210 4.16 -7.90 2.28
CA LYS A 210 4.23 -9.04 1.34
C LYS A 210 3.40 -10.18 1.88
N GLU A 211 2.56 -10.74 1.02
CA GLU A 211 1.95 -12.05 1.26
C GLU A 211 3.06 -13.06 1.59
N TRP A 212 2.83 -13.94 2.56
CA TRP A 212 3.76 -15.00 2.96
C TRP A 212 4.98 -14.59 3.80
N LYS A 213 5.13 -13.30 4.17
CA LYS A 213 6.15 -12.85 5.12
C LYS A 213 5.50 -12.62 6.49
N ASP A 214 6.07 -13.24 7.52
CA ASP A 214 5.60 -13.08 8.90
C ASP A 214 5.86 -11.67 9.47
N ARG A 215 6.74 -10.90 8.83
CA ARG A 215 7.10 -9.52 9.21
C ARG A 215 7.27 -8.63 7.99
N ILE A 216 6.92 -7.37 8.15
CA ILE A 216 7.08 -6.30 7.16
C ILE A 216 8.26 -5.45 7.59
N PHE A 217 9.46 -5.72 7.09
CA PHE A 217 10.68 -5.01 7.44
C PHE A 217 11.69 -5.05 6.29
N PHE A 218 12.74 -4.25 6.41
CA PHE A 218 13.87 -4.34 5.50
C PHE A 218 14.60 -5.67 5.65
N PRO A 219 15.18 -6.20 4.56
CA PRO A 219 16.21 -7.24 4.64
C PRO A 219 17.41 -6.82 5.51
N ASP A 220 18.26 -7.78 5.85
CA ASP A 220 19.33 -7.57 6.83
C ASP A 220 20.33 -6.47 6.43
N ASN A 221 20.66 -6.38 5.13
CA ASN A 221 21.61 -5.38 4.64
C ASN A 221 21.07 -3.96 4.73
N GLU A 222 19.81 -3.72 4.36
CA GLU A 222 19.16 -2.42 4.44
C GLU A 222 18.90 -2.04 5.90
N THR A 223 18.52 -3.00 6.73
CA THR A 223 18.40 -2.79 8.19
C THR A 223 19.75 -2.36 8.79
N TYR A 224 20.84 -3.03 8.43
CA TYR A 224 22.19 -2.65 8.81
C TYR A 224 22.51 -1.23 8.35
N PHE A 225 22.25 -0.90 7.09
CA PHE A 225 22.52 0.39 6.49
C PHE A 225 21.82 1.55 7.24
N VAL A 226 20.52 1.40 7.50
CA VAL A 226 19.74 2.41 8.23
C VAL A 226 20.27 2.59 9.64
N ARG A 227 20.58 1.51 10.36
CA ARG A 227 21.13 1.58 11.72
C ARG A 227 22.50 2.27 11.77
N GLU A 228 23.37 2.02 10.80
CA GLU A 228 24.67 2.68 10.75
C GLU A 228 24.52 4.19 10.44
N LEU A 229 23.55 4.58 9.62
CA LEU A 229 23.25 6.00 9.40
C LEU A 229 22.71 6.68 10.65
N ILE A 230 21.81 6.02 11.40
CA ILE A 230 21.26 6.54 12.67
C ILE A 230 22.39 6.77 13.70
N LYS A 231 23.39 5.87 13.76
CA LYS A 231 24.58 6.06 14.61
C LYS A 231 25.47 7.23 14.16
N LYS A 232 25.45 7.52 12.86
CA LYS A 232 26.34 8.51 12.24
C LYS A 232 25.79 9.93 12.30
N SER A 233 24.46 10.08 12.26
CA SER A 233 23.76 11.37 12.31
C SER A 233 22.53 11.31 13.18
N ASP A 234 22.30 12.34 14.00
CA ASP A 234 21.08 12.55 14.76
C ASP A 234 20.02 13.37 13.96
N ARG A 235 20.35 13.76 12.72
CA ARG A 235 19.49 14.50 11.78
C ARG A 235 18.88 13.57 10.73
N ILE A 236 18.40 12.39 11.16
CA ILE A 236 17.77 11.39 10.30
C ILE A 236 16.26 11.58 10.34
N ILE A 237 15.66 11.73 9.16
CA ILE A 237 14.23 11.66 8.91
C ILE A 237 13.97 10.33 8.22
N LEU A 238 13.17 9.45 8.83
CA LEU A 238 12.73 8.19 8.23
C LEU A 238 11.28 8.32 7.82
N ALA A 239 10.99 8.22 6.53
CA ALA A 239 9.66 8.26 5.96
C ALA A 239 9.26 6.89 5.43
N SER A 240 8.23 6.28 6.01
CA SER A 240 7.68 5.02 5.50
C SER A 240 6.71 5.29 4.36
N MET A 241 7.04 4.76 3.17
CA MET A 241 6.19 4.80 1.98
C MET A 241 5.27 3.57 1.89
N GLY A 242 5.03 2.89 3.00
CA GLY A 242 4.22 1.69 3.08
C GLY A 242 3.66 1.49 4.48
N THR A 243 4.30 0.63 5.26
CA THR A 243 3.80 0.24 6.58
C THR A 243 4.22 1.19 7.71
N PRO A 244 3.29 1.64 8.59
CA PRO A 244 3.65 2.39 9.79
C PRO A 244 4.51 1.61 10.80
N TYR A 245 4.47 0.28 10.75
CA TYR A 245 5.18 -0.60 11.70
C TYR A 245 6.71 -0.57 11.55
N LEU A 246 7.24 -0.02 10.47
CA LEU A 246 8.70 0.12 10.27
C LEU A 246 9.40 0.83 11.44
N LEU A 247 8.70 1.69 12.18
CA LEU A 247 9.25 2.34 13.37
C LEU A 247 9.66 1.36 14.48
N GLN A 248 9.06 0.16 14.53
CA GLN A 248 9.43 -0.87 15.53
C GLN A 248 10.85 -1.41 15.30
N ASP A 249 11.31 -1.41 14.05
CA ASP A 249 12.67 -1.87 13.70
C ASP A 249 13.72 -0.77 13.95
N PHE A 250 13.30 0.50 14.05
CA PHE A 250 14.16 1.66 14.26
C PHE A 250 13.62 2.58 15.37
N PRO A 251 13.44 2.07 16.59
CA PRO A 251 12.84 2.85 17.69
C PRO A 251 13.70 4.05 18.13
N GLU A 252 14.98 4.05 17.76
CA GLU A 252 15.94 5.11 18.04
C GLU A 252 15.85 6.32 17.10
N VAL A 253 15.19 6.20 15.93
CA VAL A 253 15.09 7.33 14.99
C VAL A 253 14.37 8.53 15.61
N SER A 254 14.92 9.72 15.42
CA SER A 254 14.40 10.95 16.05
C SER A 254 13.17 11.51 15.34
N THR A 255 13.07 11.36 14.01
CA THR A 255 11.97 11.89 13.20
C THR A 255 11.42 10.80 12.30
N TYR A 256 10.11 10.55 12.39
CA TYR A 256 9.43 9.49 11.65
C TYR A 256 8.11 9.96 11.06
N LEU A 257 7.95 9.74 9.74
CA LEU A 257 6.72 10.03 9.00
C LEU A 257 6.14 8.77 8.37
N CYS A 258 4.81 8.77 8.19
CA CYS A 258 4.09 7.77 7.41
C CYS A 258 3.42 8.42 6.22
N ALA A 259 3.68 7.88 5.02
CA ALA A 259 3.04 8.24 3.76
C ALA A 259 2.19 7.09 3.20
N TYR A 260 2.19 5.92 3.85
CA TYR A 260 1.36 4.73 3.61
C TYR A 260 1.43 4.09 2.22
N LYS A 261 1.89 4.79 1.19
CA LYS A 261 1.98 4.27 -0.18
C LYS A 261 3.06 5.00 -0.98
N GLY A 262 3.79 4.26 -1.80
CA GLY A 262 4.83 4.79 -2.70
C GLY A 262 4.28 5.37 -4.01
N SER A 263 3.01 5.79 -4.10
CA SER A 263 2.45 6.40 -5.32
C SER A 263 3.00 7.80 -5.56
N TYR A 264 3.00 8.25 -6.81
CA TYR A 264 3.46 9.57 -7.22
C TYR A 264 2.85 10.72 -6.38
N LEU A 265 1.52 10.65 -6.13
CA LEU A 265 0.84 11.67 -5.32
C LEU A 265 1.34 11.70 -3.87
N MET A 266 1.52 10.52 -3.25
CA MET A 266 2.01 10.44 -1.88
C MET A 266 3.48 10.89 -1.75
N GLN A 267 4.31 10.58 -2.74
CA GLN A 267 5.70 11.04 -2.79
C GLN A 267 5.79 12.57 -2.86
N ASN A 268 4.96 13.20 -3.71
CA ASN A 268 4.92 14.65 -3.80
C ASN A 268 4.36 15.28 -2.52
N ALA A 269 3.27 14.74 -1.97
CA ALA A 269 2.71 15.20 -0.72
C ALA A 269 3.72 15.12 0.44
N LEU A 270 4.47 14.00 0.53
CA LEU A 270 5.55 13.85 1.51
C LEU A 270 6.64 14.92 1.32
N ALA A 271 7.09 15.13 0.09
CA ALA A 271 8.11 16.14 -0.19
C ALA A 271 7.61 17.54 0.19
N ASP A 272 6.40 17.91 -0.21
CA ASP A 272 5.79 19.22 0.09
C ASP A 272 5.63 19.45 1.60
N ALA A 273 5.21 18.42 2.34
CA ALA A 273 5.12 18.44 3.79
C ALA A 273 6.50 18.63 4.46
N ILE A 274 7.51 17.86 4.03
CA ILE A 274 8.88 17.92 4.58
C ILE A 274 9.52 19.30 4.39
N ILE A 275 9.28 19.96 3.24
CA ILE A 275 9.84 21.29 2.94
C ILE A 275 8.91 22.44 3.33
N GLY A 276 7.83 22.17 4.07
CA GLY A 276 6.94 23.18 4.63
C GLY A 276 6.05 23.89 3.63
N LEU A 277 5.74 23.27 2.48
CA LEU A 277 4.77 23.81 1.51
C LEU A 277 3.33 23.49 1.87
N GLU A 278 3.13 22.39 2.61
CA GLU A 278 1.83 21.93 3.08
C GLU A 278 1.89 21.58 4.57
N ASP A 279 0.75 21.73 5.25
CA ASP A 279 0.62 21.32 6.64
C ASP A 279 0.79 19.81 6.79
N ILE A 280 1.33 19.38 7.92
CA ILE A 280 1.29 17.97 8.31
C ILE A 280 0.18 17.82 9.35
N SER A 281 -0.91 17.17 8.97
CA SER A 281 -2.11 17.04 9.81
C SER A 281 -2.62 15.62 9.99
N GLY A 282 -2.00 14.64 9.33
CA GLY A 282 -2.43 13.25 9.39
C GLY A 282 -2.25 12.62 10.77
N HIS A 283 -3.06 11.58 11.03
CA HIS A 283 -3.03 10.80 12.25
C HIS A 283 -2.90 9.31 11.93
N LEU A 284 -2.26 8.54 12.79
CA LEU A 284 -2.13 7.09 12.61
C LEU A 284 -3.51 6.42 12.56
N PRO A 285 -3.83 5.68 11.50
CA PRO A 285 -5.08 4.91 11.40
C PRO A 285 -5.04 3.62 12.22
N ILE A 286 -3.90 3.28 12.79
CA ILE A 286 -3.63 2.07 13.57
C ILE A 286 -2.67 2.40 14.72
N SER A 287 -2.63 1.56 15.77
CA SER A 287 -1.58 1.63 16.79
C SER A 287 -0.28 1.00 16.29
N ILE A 288 0.87 1.58 16.65
CA ILE A 288 2.19 0.94 16.51
C ILE A 288 2.49 0.30 17.88
N PRO A 289 2.37 -1.03 18.03
CA PRO A 289 2.41 -1.69 19.33
C PRO A 289 3.66 -1.31 20.15
N GLY A 290 3.45 -0.90 21.41
CA GLY A 290 4.52 -0.51 22.31
C GLY A 290 5.12 0.89 22.07
N LEU A 291 4.67 1.62 21.05
CA LEU A 291 5.22 2.94 20.70
C LEU A 291 4.16 4.04 20.58
N TYR A 292 3.11 3.85 19.81
CA TYR A 292 2.08 4.87 19.55
C TYR A 292 0.70 4.26 19.40
N GLU A 293 -0.31 4.93 19.92
CA GLU A 293 -1.71 4.54 19.79
C GLU A 293 -2.33 5.08 18.49
N ILE A 294 -3.43 4.43 18.06
CA ILE A 294 -4.29 4.94 16.98
C ILE A 294 -4.68 6.40 17.24
N GLY A 295 -4.67 7.23 16.20
CA GLY A 295 -4.95 8.66 16.30
C GLY A 295 -3.73 9.50 16.70
N SER A 296 -2.56 8.91 16.98
CA SER A 296 -1.33 9.67 17.20
C SER A 296 -0.88 10.40 15.95
N GLY A 297 -0.41 11.64 16.09
CA GLY A 297 0.11 12.50 15.04
C GLY A 297 0.54 13.84 15.62
N ILE A 298 1.56 14.44 15.03
CA ILE A 298 2.06 15.76 15.40
C ILE A 298 1.65 16.71 14.28
N PHE A 299 0.92 17.76 14.63
CA PHE A 299 0.60 18.82 13.69
C PHE A 299 1.84 19.70 13.46
N LYS A 300 2.16 19.99 12.21
CA LYS A 300 3.12 21.01 11.80
C LYS A 300 2.48 21.93 10.78
N GLU A 301 2.47 23.21 11.08
CA GLU A 301 2.02 24.23 10.14
C GLU A 301 3.04 24.43 9.03
N LYS A 302 2.58 24.69 7.82
CA LYS A 302 3.42 25.02 6.68
C LYS A 302 4.14 26.35 6.93
N GLU A 303 5.36 26.45 6.43
CA GLU A 303 6.09 27.70 6.44
C GLU A 303 5.63 28.58 5.26
N LEU A 304 5.10 29.76 5.54
CA LEU A 304 4.83 30.75 4.48
C LEU A 304 6.18 31.16 3.87
N LYS A 305 6.48 30.71 2.65
CA LYS A 305 7.62 31.23 1.89
C LYS A 305 7.34 32.70 1.59
N ILE A 306 8.03 33.60 2.27
CA ILE A 306 8.12 34.98 1.84
C ILE A 306 8.86 34.93 0.50
N LYS A 307 8.15 35.16 -0.60
CA LYS A 307 8.75 35.36 -1.92
C LYS A 307 9.56 36.66 -1.84
N GLU A 308 10.89 36.56 -1.67
CA GLU A 308 11.79 37.62 -2.00
C GLU A 308 11.93 37.78 -3.51
#